data_9809caea864ca7d22ac8dd2e4439a410
#
_entry.id   9809caea864ca7d22ac8dd2e4439a410
#
_cell.length_a   1.000
_cell.length_b   1.000
_cell.length_c   1.000
_cell.angle_alpha   90.00
_cell.angle_beta   90.00
_cell.angle_gamma   90.00
#
_symmetry.space_group_name_H-M   'P 1'
#
loop_
_entity.id
_entity.type
_entity.pdbx_description
1 polymer ?
#
loop_
_entity_poly.entity_id
_entity_poly.type
_entity_poly.pdbx_seq_one_letter_code
_entity_poly.pdbx_strand_id
1 'polypeptide(L)'
;MEPKLHSKPYLKLYLKSGAKIVIELWPEAAPNAVNSLIYVASHGWMDHHAIQRIAPGKWVDLSYNAYGHEECRYLIPDEFKLNPGLEPLTPRPGVICMGGYDEAGLASAEIFFPLKDFPEFRGIYLVLGEVIEGMDEIRRIAELPTREVIYPGTDKKILEPAEPQIIERAELELFGETYPAPLRMEKQDLPPCWR
;
A
#
# COMPACT_ATOMS: atom_id res chain seq x y z
N MET A 1 -36.30 6.36 6.94
CA MET A 1 -35.11 6.69 6.13
C MET A 1 -34.13 5.56 6.38
N GLU A 2 -34.01 4.64 5.42
CA GLU A 2 -33.05 3.54 5.53
C GLU A 2 -31.64 4.12 5.64
N PRO A 3 -30.76 3.57 6.53
CA PRO A 3 -29.37 4.00 6.55
C PRO A 3 -28.78 3.73 5.17
N LYS A 4 -28.28 4.77 4.49
CA LYS A 4 -27.43 4.57 3.32
C LYS A 4 -26.30 3.64 3.73
N LEU A 5 -26.30 2.45 3.20
CA LEU A 5 -25.14 1.55 3.29
C LEU A 5 -24.02 2.29 2.54
N HIS A 6 -23.08 2.89 3.27
CA HIS A 6 -21.92 3.52 2.67
C HIS A 6 -21.12 2.40 2.01
N SER A 7 -21.07 2.42 0.68
CA SER A 7 -20.23 1.49 -0.06
C SER A 7 -18.78 1.81 0.21
N LYS A 8 -18.00 0.82 0.60
CA LYS A 8 -16.56 0.98 0.80
C LYS A 8 -15.88 1.30 -0.53
N PRO A 9 -14.89 2.19 -0.56
CA PRO A 9 -14.19 2.52 -1.79
C PRO A 9 -13.37 1.35 -2.31
N TYR A 10 -13.24 1.26 -3.64
CA TYR A 10 -12.38 0.28 -4.29
C TYR A 10 -11.18 0.95 -4.95
N LEU A 11 -10.02 0.34 -4.78
CA LEU A 11 -8.82 0.59 -5.58
C LEU A 11 -8.67 -0.57 -6.56
N LYS A 12 -8.63 -0.26 -7.86
CA LYS A 12 -8.47 -1.23 -8.94
C LYS A 12 -7.11 -1.01 -9.60
N LEU A 13 -6.25 -2.02 -9.57
CA LEU A 13 -4.96 -2.01 -10.23
C LEU A 13 -5.05 -2.85 -11.50
N TYR A 14 -4.83 -2.24 -12.65
CA TYR A 14 -4.76 -2.92 -13.93
C TYR A 14 -3.31 -3.12 -14.30
N LEU A 15 -2.91 -4.36 -14.48
CA LEU A 15 -1.54 -4.70 -14.81
C LEU A 15 -1.34 -4.78 -16.33
N LYS A 16 -0.15 -4.47 -16.79
CA LYS A 16 0.22 -4.58 -18.21
C LYS A 16 0.08 -6.00 -18.75
N SER A 17 0.10 -7.01 -17.88
CA SER A 17 -0.21 -8.41 -18.23
C SER A 17 -1.66 -8.64 -18.65
N GLY A 18 -2.55 -7.68 -18.44
CA GLY A 18 -4.00 -7.80 -18.58
C GLY A 18 -4.72 -8.26 -17.30
N ALA A 19 -3.99 -8.62 -16.26
CA ALA A 19 -4.57 -8.98 -14.98
C ALA A 19 -5.12 -7.73 -14.24
N LYS A 20 -6.08 -7.96 -13.37
CA LYS A 20 -6.70 -6.94 -12.52
C LYS A 20 -6.66 -7.38 -11.06
N ILE A 21 -6.33 -6.46 -10.16
CA ILE A 21 -6.42 -6.63 -8.72
C ILE A 21 -7.43 -5.60 -8.22
N VAL A 22 -8.46 -6.04 -7.49
CA VAL A 22 -9.46 -5.16 -6.89
C VAL A 22 -9.36 -5.26 -5.38
N ILE A 23 -9.26 -4.12 -4.75
CA ILE A 23 -9.08 -3.97 -3.31
C ILE A 23 -10.25 -3.17 -2.77
N GLU A 24 -10.99 -3.73 -1.82
CA GLU A 24 -11.94 -2.99 -1.00
C GLU A 24 -11.17 -2.29 0.12
N LEU A 25 -11.25 -0.98 0.19
CA LEU A 25 -10.58 -0.19 1.23
C LEU A 25 -11.46 -0.06 2.47
N TRP A 26 -10.83 0.02 3.63
CA TRP A 26 -11.52 0.09 4.93
C TRP A 26 -11.20 1.40 5.67
N PRO A 27 -11.88 2.52 5.30
CA PRO A 27 -11.69 3.82 5.97
C PRO A 27 -11.92 3.77 7.49
N GLU A 28 -12.78 2.86 7.95
CA GLU A 28 -13.06 2.65 9.36
C GLU A 28 -11.89 2.02 10.13
N ALA A 29 -11.00 1.30 9.46
CA ALA A 29 -9.85 0.65 10.07
C ALA A 29 -8.60 1.55 10.13
N ALA A 30 -8.46 2.45 9.16
CA ALA A 30 -7.30 3.33 9.04
C ALA A 30 -7.67 4.60 8.24
N PRO A 31 -8.44 5.53 8.83
CA PRO A 31 -9.03 6.66 8.10
C PRO A 31 -8.00 7.51 7.35
N ASN A 32 -6.94 7.96 8.03
CA ASN A 32 -5.94 8.83 7.42
C ASN A 32 -5.06 8.11 6.40
N ALA A 33 -4.72 6.86 6.66
CA ALA A 33 -3.93 6.05 5.74
C ALA A 33 -4.70 5.70 4.46
N VAL A 34 -6.00 5.40 4.57
CA VAL A 34 -6.88 5.20 3.41
C VAL A 34 -7.05 6.50 2.63
N ASN A 35 -7.23 7.65 3.30
CA ASN A 35 -7.25 8.95 2.63
C ASN A 35 -5.95 9.19 1.85
N SER A 36 -4.80 8.83 2.41
CA SER A 36 -3.51 8.97 1.74
C SER A 36 -3.40 8.09 0.50
N LEU A 37 -3.83 6.84 0.59
CA LEU A 37 -3.84 5.91 -0.54
C LEU A 37 -4.76 6.41 -1.67
N ILE A 38 -5.97 6.86 -1.32
CA ILE A 38 -6.93 7.45 -2.26
C ILE A 38 -6.34 8.72 -2.89
N TYR A 39 -5.70 9.58 -2.09
CA TYR A 39 -5.07 10.80 -2.58
C TYR A 39 -4.00 10.50 -3.64
N VAL A 40 -3.09 9.58 -3.38
CA VAL A 40 -2.03 9.19 -4.33
C VAL A 40 -2.62 8.55 -5.58
N ALA A 41 -3.56 7.63 -5.45
CA ALA A 41 -4.20 6.97 -6.58
C ALA A 41 -5.03 7.94 -7.44
N SER A 42 -5.73 8.90 -6.82
CA SER A 42 -6.55 9.89 -7.55
C SER A 42 -5.73 10.86 -8.43
N HIS A 43 -4.43 11.01 -8.15
CA HIS A 43 -3.51 11.82 -8.95
C HIS A 43 -2.79 11.00 -10.05
N GLY A 44 -3.08 9.70 -10.16
CA GLY A 44 -2.43 8.83 -11.16
C GLY A 44 -0.97 8.50 -10.85
N TRP A 45 -0.49 8.76 -9.63
CA TRP A 45 0.93 8.54 -9.27
C TRP A 45 1.30 7.06 -9.09
N MET A 46 0.34 6.15 -9.19
CA MET A 46 0.58 4.71 -9.24
C MET A 46 0.69 4.18 -10.69
N ASP A 47 0.34 5.00 -11.69
CA ASP A 47 0.29 4.58 -13.08
C ASP A 47 1.70 4.36 -13.63
N HIS A 48 1.84 3.35 -14.46
CA HIS A 48 3.09 2.92 -15.09
C HIS A 48 4.20 2.52 -14.10
N HIS A 49 3.84 2.32 -12.82
CA HIS A 49 4.79 1.92 -11.80
C HIS A 49 5.07 0.41 -11.84
N ALA A 50 6.34 0.03 -11.72
CA ALA A 50 6.73 -1.36 -11.59
C ALA A 50 6.66 -1.81 -10.13
N ILE A 51 6.09 -2.98 -9.87
CA ILE A 51 6.13 -3.63 -8.54
C ILE A 51 7.58 -3.88 -8.16
N GLN A 52 8.01 -3.38 -7.01
CA GLN A 52 9.43 -3.20 -6.72
C GLN A 52 10.08 -4.26 -5.85
N ARG A 53 9.30 -5.00 -5.04
CA ARG A 53 9.93 -5.93 -4.11
C ARG A 53 9.12 -7.19 -3.89
N ILE A 54 9.83 -8.31 -3.91
CA ILE A 54 9.33 -9.61 -3.46
C ILE A 54 10.15 -10.03 -2.23
N ALA A 55 9.49 -10.26 -1.11
CA ALA A 55 10.04 -10.95 0.05
C ALA A 55 9.53 -12.40 0.01
N PRO A 56 10.30 -13.38 -0.49
CA PRO A 56 9.80 -14.73 -0.78
C PRO A 56 9.13 -15.38 0.42
N GLY A 57 7.91 -15.88 0.22
CA GLY A 57 7.10 -16.51 1.26
C GLY A 57 6.60 -15.57 2.35
N LYS A 58 6.82 -14.26 2.21
CA LYS A 58 6.43 -13.25 3.21
C LYS A 58 5.43 -12.26 2.65
N TRP A 59 5.83 -11.44 1.67
CA TRP A 59 4.97 -10.42 1.07
C TRP A 59 5.46 -9.93 -0.29
N VAL A 60 4.61 -9.18 -0.98
CA VAL A 60 4.95 -8.40 -2.18
C VAL A 60 4.72 -6.93 -1.86
N ASP A 61 5.74 -6.08 -2.03
CA ASP A 61 5.63 -4.62 -1.91
C ASP A 61 5.38 -4.00 -3.29
N LEU A 62 4.39 -3.12 -3.39
CA LEU A 62 4.18 -2.37 -4.62
C LEU A 62 5.28 -1.35 -4.85
N SER A 63 5.61 -0.58 -3.83
CA SER A 63 6.60 0.49 -3.91
C SER A 63 7.38 0.60 -2.60
N TYR A 64 8.62 1.05 -2.71
CA TYR A 64 9.45 1.51 -1.60
C TYR A 64 10.13 2.86 -1.92
N ASN A 65 9.72 3.53 -3.01
CA ASN A 65 10.31 4.77 -3.46
C ASN A 65 9.28 5.86 -3.75
N ALA A 66 8.15 5.83 -3.03
CA ALA A 66 7.05 6.77 -3.21
C ALA A 66 6.54 6.82 -4.67
N TYR A 67 6.45 5.65 -5.32
CA TYR A 67 6.05 5.49 -6.73
C TYR A 67 6.92 6.30 -7.72
N GLY A 68 8.08 6.78 -7.31
CA GLY A 68 8.95 7.63 -8.11
C GLY A 68 8.53 9.10 -8.20
N HIS A 69 7.47 9.51 -7.48
CA HIS A 69 6.93 10.87 -7.50
C HIS A 69 7.34 11.65 -6.24
N GLU A 70 7.84 12.86 -6.44
CA GLU A 70 8.24 13.73 -5.33
C GLU A 70 7.03 14.09 -4.44
N GLU A 71 5.86 14.26 -5.03
CA GLU A 71 4.61 14.57 -4.36
C GLU A 71 4.14 13.46 -3.41
N CYS A 72 4.60 12.23 -3.62
CA CYS A 72 4.34 11.09 -2.75
C CYS A 72 5.37 10.93 -1.63
N ARG A 73 6.43 11.76 -1.60
CA ARG A 73 7.50 11.71 -0.59
C ARG A 73 7.11 12.43 0.68
N TYR A 74 6.09 11.94 1.35
CA TYR A 74 5.67 12.42 2.66
C TYR A 74 5.33 11.25 3.57
N LEU A 75 5.44 11.48 4.87
CA LEU A 75 5.04 10.55 5.90
C LEU A 75 3.73 11.00 6.51
N ILE A 76 2.91 10.04 6.89
CA ILE A 76 1.70 10.27 7.68
C ILE A 76 1.93 9.80 9.12
N PRO A 77 1.27 10.42 10.10
CA PRO A 77 1.40 10.01 11.48
C PRO A 77 0.78 8.63 11.71
N ASP A 78 1.22 7.98 12.76
CA ASP A 78 0.68 6.71 13.23
C ASP A 78 -0.83 6.83 13.49
N GLU A 79 -1.61 5.99 12.83
CA GLU A 79 -3.07 5.99 12.89
C GLU A 79 -3.60 5.70 14.30
N PHE A 80 -2.95 4.81 15.05
CA PHE A 80 -3.36 4.46 16.41
C PHE A 80 -3.09 5.60 17.42
N LYS A 81 -2.13 6.48 17.12
CA LYS A 81 -1.91 7.71 17.88
C LYS A 81 -2.94 8.78 17.54
N LEU A 82 -3.35 8.88 16.26
CA LEU A 82 -4.40 9.80 15.82
C LEU A 82 -5.78 9.38 16.33
N ASN A 83 -6.05 8.09 16.33
CA ASN A 83 -7.33 7.48 16.61
C ASN A 83 -7.19 6.36 17.66
N PRO A 84 -7.01 6.69 18.95
CA PRO A 84 -6.72 5.70 20.01
C PRO A 84 -7.80 4.64 20.25
N GLY A 85 -8.98 4.82 19.64
CA GLY A 85 -10.09 3.84 19.72
C GLY A 85 -10.07 2.80 18.61
N LEU A 86 -9.12 2.87 17.66
CA LEU A 86 -9.02 1.87 16.60
C LEU A 86 -8.41 0.58 17.13
N GLU A 87 -9.06 -0.53 16.76
CA GLU A 87 -8.53 -1.87 17.05
C GLU A 87 -7.54 -2.29 15.94
N PRO A 88 -6.28 -2.61 16.32
CA PRO A 88 -5.31 -3.10 15.35
C PRO A 88 -5.76 -4.42 14.72
N LEU A 89 -5.67 -4.53 13.41
CA LEU A 89 -5.90 -5.75 12.67
C LEU A 89 -4.57 -6.48 12.43
N THR A 90 -4.64 -7.80 12.29
CA THR A 90 -3.46 -8.62 12.00
C THR A 90 -3.23 -8.70 10.50
N PRO A 91 -2.03 -8.34 10.00
CA PRO A 91 -1.66 -8.61 8.61
C PRO A 91 -1.73 -10.12 8.31
N ARG A 92 -2.45 -10.47 7.24
CA ARG A 92 -2.69 -11.86 6.80
C ARG A 92 -2.87 -11.92 5.29
N PRO A 93 -2.81 -13.10 4.67
CA PRO A 93 -3.14 -13.24 3.25
C PRO A 93 -4.53 -12.68 2.93
N GLY A 94 -4.62 -11.97 1.82
CA GLY A 94 -5.85 -11.35 1.35
C GLY A 94 -6.05 -9.91 1.78
N VAL A 95 -5.36 -9.40 2.81
CA VAL A 95 -5.41 -7.97 3.15
C VAL A 95 -4.28 -7.19 2.49
N ILE A 96 -4.43 -5.88 2.41
CA ILE A 96 -3.34 -4.95 2.10
C ILE A 96 -2.89 -4.21 3.35
N CYS A 97 -1.60 -3.98 3.44
CA CYS A 97 -1.03 -3.24 4.55
C CYS A 97 -0.22 -2.04 4.05
N MET A 98 -0.18 -0.97 4.84
CA MET A 98 0.69 0.17 4.57
C MET A 98 2.08 -0.10 5.13
N GLY A 99 3.11 0.19 4.32
CA GLY A 99 4.49 0.20 4.74
C GLY A 99 4.79 1.34 5.71
N GLY A 100 5.83 1.20 6.49
CA GLY A 100 6.26 2.20 7.45
C GLY A 100 7.76 2.21 7.64
N TYR A 101 8.24 3.27 8.24
CA TYR A 101 9.65 3.53 8.48
C TYR A 101 9.93 3.74 9.98
N ASP A 102 9.50 2.78 10.78
CA ASP A 102 9.64 2.76 12.23
C ASP A 102 9.12 4.05 12.89
N GLU A 103 9.94 4.69 13.74
CA GLU A 103 9.57 5.91 14.45
C GLU A 103 9.39 7.14 13.52
N ALA A 104 9.92 7.07 12.29
CA ALA A 104 9.79 8.17 11.33
C ALA A 104 8.35 8.35 10.82
N GLY A 105 7.50 7.32 10.92
CA GLY A 105 6.09 7.38 10.52
C GLY A 105 5.74 6.38 9.41
N LEU A 106 4.49 6.44 8.97
CA LEU A 106 3.99 5.59 7.90
C LEU A 106 4.24 6.25 6.53
N ALA A 107 4.53 5.43 5.53
CA ALA A 107 4.64 5.89 4.14
C ALA A 107 3.33 6.51 3.65
N SER A 108 3.42 7.34 2.62
CA SER A 108 2.24 8.03 2.06
C SER A 108 1.18 7.08 1.51
N ALA A 109 1.61 6.11 0.69
CA ALA A 109 0.73 5.14 0.04
C ALA A 109 1.47 3.85 -0.37
N GLU A 110 2.64 3.59 0.20
CA GLU A 110 3.38 2.36 -0.06
C GLU A 110 2.66 1.20 0.61
N ILE A 111 2.16 0.29 -0.20
CA ILE A 111 1.39 -0.87 0.28
C ILE A 111 2.10 -2.17 -0.05
N PHE A 112 1.85 -3.16 0.80
CA PHE A 112 2.29 -4.53 0.59
C PHE A 112 1.18 -5.54 0.80
N PHE A 113 1.33 -6.69 0.19
CA PHE A 113 0.41 -7.82 0.26
C PHE A 113 1.05 -8.95 1.08
N PRO A 114 0.61 -9.21 2.31
CA PRO A 114 1.08 -10.36 3.09
C PRO A 114 0.73 -11.69 2.40
N LEU A 115 1.67 -12.64 2.44
CA LEU A 115 1.49 -14.00 1.90
C LEU A 115 1.33 -15.06 2.98
N LYS A 116 1.49 -14.68 4.24
CA LYS A 116 1.24 -15.47 5.44
C LYS A 116 0.71 -14.60 6.56
N ASP A 117 0.30 -15.20 7.67
CA ASP A 117 -0.07 -14.46 8.87
C ASP A 117 1.16 -13.85 9.55
N PHE A 118 1.01 -12.60 10.02
CA PHE A 118 2.02 -11.86 10.76
C PHE A 118 1.43 -11.30 12.06
N PRO A 119 1.15 -12.15 13.07
CA PRO A 119 0.61 -11.67 14.35
C PRO A 119 1.56 -10.69 15.06
N GLU A 120 2.88 -10.79 14.82
CA GLU A 120 3.89 -9.89 15.32
C GLU A 120 3.82 -8.48 14.72
N PHE A 121 3.12 -8.30 13.59
CA PHE A 121 2.93 -7.02 12.93
C PHE A 121 1.62 -6.32 13.31
N ARG A 122 0.79 -6.97 14.13
CA ARG A 122 -0.44 -6.35 14.62
C ARG A 122 -0.13 -5.10 15.45
N GLY A 123 -0.70 -3.97 15.05
CA GLY A 123 -0.45 -2.67 15.69
C GLY A 123 0.87 -2.00 15.26
N ILE A 124 1.66 -2.63 14.37
CA ILE A 124 2.86 -2.05 13.76
C ILE A 124 2.55 -1.58 12.34
N TYR A 125 1.98 -2.48 11.52
CA TYR A 125 1.55 -2.14 10.17
C TYR A 125 0.03 -2.05 10.11
N LEU A 126 -0.47 -1.01 9.43
CA LEU A 126 -1.90 -0.79 9.25
C LEU A 126 -2.45 -1.71 8.17
N VAL A 127 -3.58 -2.36 8.48
CA VAL A 127 -4.41 -3.01 7.47
C VAL A 127 -5.37 -1.97 6.90
N LEU A 128 -5.36 -1.81 5.57
CA LEU A 128 -6.12 -0.78 4.87
C LEU A 128 -7.34 -1.31 4.14
N GLY A 129 -7.42 -2.60 3.95
CA GLY A 129 -8.46 -3.21 3.14
C GLY A 129 -8.16 -4.66 2.79
N GLU A 130 -8.95 -5.21 1.88
CA GLU A 130 -8.88 -6.60 1.44
C GLU A 130 -8.94 -6.73 -0.07
N VAL A 131 -8.16 -7.66 -0.61
CA VAL A 131 -8.19 -8.02 -2.03
C VAL A 131 -9.42 -8.88 -2.29
N ILE A 132 -10.39 -8.34 -3.02
CA ILE A 132 -11.63 -9.03 -3.37
C ILE A 132 -11.58 -9.69 -4.75
N GLU A 133 -10.58 -9.34 -5.58
CA GLU A 133 -10.32 -9.98 -6.87
C GLU A 133 -8.82 -9.89 -7.18
N GLY A 134 -8.23 -10.94 -7.75
CA GLY A 134 -6.84 -10.91 -8.23
C GLY A 134 -5.79 -11.38 -7.21
N MET A 135 -6.17 -12.03 -6.12
CA MET A 135 -5.19 -12.58 -5.17
C MET A 135 -4.29 -13.64 -5.82
N ASP A 136 -4.77 -14.34 -6.85
CA ASP A 136 -3.97 -15.31 -7.59
C ASP A 136 -2.87 -14.63 -8.41
N GLU A 137 -3.12 -13.43 -8.91
CA GLU A 137 -2.08 -12.64 -9.60
C GLU A 137 -0.99 -12.19 -8.63
N ILE A 138 -1.34 -11.80 -7.41
CA ILE A 138 -0.36 -11.47 -6.36
C ILE A 138 0.51 -12.70 -6.03
N ARG A 139 -0.10 -13.88 -5.91
CA ARG A 139 0.64 -15.14 -5.70
C ARG A 139 1.55 -15.46 -6.87
N ARG A 140 1.05 -15.31 -8.10
CA ARG A 140 1.85 -15.48 -9.32
C ARG A 140 3.08 -14.57 -9.31
N ILE A 141 2.90 -13.28 -8.98
CA ILE A 141 3.99 -12.31 -8.89
C ILE A 141 5.01 -12.73 -7.82
N ALA A 142 4.55 -13.20 -6.68
CA ALA A 142 5.40 -13.64 -5.57
C ALA A 142 6.32 -14.83 -5.92
N GLU A 143 5.95 -15.62 -6.93
CA GLU A 143 6.68 -16.81 -7.39
C GLU A 143 7.55 -16.54 -8.63
N LEU A 144 7.56 -15.31 -9.15
CA LEU A 144 8.38 -14.96 -10.31
C LEU A 144 9.87 -15.07 -10.01
N PRO A 145 10.68 -15.33 -11.05
CA PRO A 145 12.12 -15.15 -10.96
C PRO A 145 12.45 -13.74 -10.49
N THR A 146 13.39 -13.64 -9.57
CA THR A 146 13.82 -12.37 -8.98
C THR A 146 15.26 -12.08 -9.33
N ARG A 147 15.62 -10.82 -9.26
CA ARG A 147 17.01 -10.34 -9.26
C ARG A 147 17.31 -9.58 -7.97
N GLU A 148 18.54 -9.68 -7.53
CA GLU A 148 19.01 -8.94 -6.36
C GLU A 148 19.37 -7.51 -6.75
N VAL A 149 18.91 -6.55 -5.97
CA VAL A 149 19.24 -5.14 -6.10
C VAL A 149 19.59 -4.58 -4.72
N ILE A 150 20.37 -3.51 -4.71
CA ILE A 150 20.66 -2.78 -3.46
C ILE A 150 19.48 -1.85 -3.15
N TYR A 151 18.95 -1.97 -1.94
CA TYR A 151 17.91 -1.06 -1.46
C TYR A 151 18.46 0.38 -1.41
N PRO A 152 17.88 1.32 -2.16
CA PRO A 152 18.44 2.65 -2.32
C PRO A 152 18.74 3.35 -0.99
N GLY A 153 19.90 4.02 -0.92
CA GLY A 153 20.34 4.71 0.29
C GLY A 153 20.78 3.80 1.44
N THR A 154 20.94 2.52 1.19
CA THR A 154 21.42 1.51 2.15
C THR A 154 22.34 0.51 1.48
N ASP A 155 22.93 -0.41 2.25
CA ASP A 155 23.71 -1.60 1.80
C ASP A 155 22.90 -2.88 1.84
N LYS A 156 21.58 -2.78 2.15
CA LYS A 156 20.72 -3.94 2.22
C LYS A 156 20.35 -4.43 0.82
N LYS A 157 20.37 -5.74 0.66
CA LYS A 157 19.92 -6.42 -0.56
C LYS A 157 18.45 -6.74 -0.45
N ILE A 158 17.72 -6.47 -1.53
CA ILE A 158 16.32 -6.83 -1.72
C ILE A 158 16.16 -7.56 -3.04
N LEU A 159 15.03 -8.22 -3.22
CA LEU A 159 14.68 -8.90 -4.45
C LEU A 159 13.55 -8.16 -5.14
N GLU A 160 13.72 -7.90 -6.43
CA GLU A 160 12.67 -7.41 -7.30
C GLU A 160 12.34 -8.43 -8.41
N PRO A 161 11.15 -8.37 -9.03
CA PRO A 161 10.86 -9.22 -10.18
C PRO A 161 11.94 -9.04 -11.26
N ALA A 162 12.50 -10.16 -11.79
CA ALA A 162 13.48 -10.09 -12.88
C ALA A 162 12.88 -9.44 -14.14
N GLU A 163 11.61 -9.72 -14.40
CA GLU A 163 10.81 -9.06 -15.44
C GLU A 163 9.83 -8.09 -14.77
N PRO A 164 9.85 -6.79 -15.13
CA PRO A 164 9.00 -5.79 -14.48
C PRO A 164 7.51 -6.11 -14.57
N GLN A 165 6.84 -6.10 -13.44
CA GLN A 165 5.39 -6.23 -13.33
C GLN A 165 4.80 -4.82 -13.19
N ILE A 166 4.23 -4.31 -14.27
CA ILE A 166 3.81 -2.91 -14.38
C ILE A 166 2.34 -2.75 -14.02
N ILE A 167 2.04 -1.82 -13.13
CA ILE A 167 0.70 -1.28 -12.94
C ILE A 167 0.47 -0.32 -14.11
N GLU A 168 -0.33 -0.71 -15.08
CA GLU A 168 -0.64 0.14 -16.24
C GLU A 168 -1.41 1.39 -15.81
N ARG A 169 -2.39 1.20 -14.92
CA ARG A 169 -3.15 2.26 -14.29
C ARG A 169 -3.81 1.81 -12.99
N ALA A 170 -4.07 2.78 -12.12
CA ALA A 170 -4.87 2.62 -10.91
C ALA A 170 -6.17 3.42 -11.04
N GLU A 171 -7.29 2.81 -10.70
CA GLU A 171 -8.61 3.47 -10.72
C GLU A 171 -9.28 3.38 -9.35
N LEU A 172 -9.99 4.43 -8.98
CA LEU A 172 -10.79 4.48 -7.76
C LEU A 172 -12.28 4.40 -8.10
N GLU A 173 -13.02 3.64 -7.31
CA GLU A 173 -14.47 3.66 -7.30
C GLU A 173 -14.95 4.09 -5.91
N LEU A 174 -15.42 5.34 -5.82
CA LEU A 174 -15.73 6.00 -4.55
C LEU A 174 -17.24 6.07 -4.25
N PHE A 175 -18.08 5.58 -5.16
CA PHE A 175 -19.54 5.52 -5.02
C PHE A 175 -20.20 6.88 -4.69
N GLY A 176 -19.60 7.97 -5.15
CA GLY A 176 -20.05 9.34 -4.88
C GLY A 176 -19.62 9.92 -3.54
N GLU A 177 -18.84 9.17 -2.76
CA GLU A 177 -18.23 9.68 -1.53
C GLU A 177 -16.98 10.51 -1.84
N THR A 178 -16.64 11.42 -0.93
CA THR A 178 -15.43 12.25 -1.01
C THR A 178 -14.52 11.98 0.18
N TYR A 179 -13.22 11.93 -0.09
CA TYR A 179 -12.20 11.67 0.92
C TYR A 179 -11.28 12.88 1.03
N PRO A 180 -11.01 13.38 2.25
CA PRO A 180 -10.13 14.53 2.43
C PRO A 180 -8.68 14.18 2.10
N ALA A 181 -7.88 15.21 1.81
CA ALA A 181 -6.45 15.04 1.74
C ALA A 181 -5.90 14.51 3.08
N PRO A 182 -4.85 13.66 3.05
CA PRO A 182 -4.32 13.08 4.27
C PRO A 182 -3.67 14.11 5.18
N LEU A 183 -3.73 13.88 6.48
CA LEU A 183 -2.88 14.56 7.44
C LEU A 183 -1.45 14.08 7.23
N ARG A 184 -0.51 15.01 7.06
CA ARG A 184 0.91 14.74 6.89
C ARG A 184 1.69 15.17 8.12
N MET A 185 2.85 14.55 8.34
CA MET A 185 3.76 15.00 9.39
C MET A 185 4.42 16.32 8.98
N GLU A 186 4.46 17.30 9.88
CA GLU A 186 5.07 18.61 9.61
C GLU A 186 6.60 18.52 9.45
N LYS A 187 7.25 17.74 10.33
CA LYS A 187 8.69 17.48 10.27
C LYS A 187 8.92 16.02 9.95
N GLN A 188 9.70 15.77 8.92
CA GLN A 188 9.90 14.42 8.39
C GLN A 188 11.37 14.19 8.09
N ASP A 189 11.92 13.11 8.68
CA ASP A 189 13.14 12.51 8.19
C ASP A 189 12.76 11.50 7.11
N LEU A 190 12.80 11.95 5.86
CA LEU A 190 12.43 11.10 4.73
C LEU A 190 13.36 9.90 4.61
N PRO A 191 12.82 8.71 4.30
CA PRO A 191 13.60 7.51 4.14
C PRO A 191 14.73 7.67 3.12
N PRO A 192 15.89 7.05 3.33
CA PRO A 192 17.01 7.13 2.38
C PRO A 192 16.64 6.71 0.96
N CYS A 193 15.71 5.75 0.81
CA CYS A 193 15.24 5.27 -0.50
C CYS A 193 14.39 6.28 -1.29
N TRP A 194 14.00 7.38 -0.68
CA TRP A 194 13.28 8.48 -1.33
C TRP A 194 14.16 9.67 -1.70
N ARG A 195 15.46 9.61 -1.38
CA ARG A 195 16.43 10.70 -1.63
C ARG A 195 17.12 10.55 -2.97
#